data_f2dbe811bbc9c2acc9cf1b6e9ca68994
#
_entry.id   f2dbe811bbc9c2acc9cf1b6e9ca68994
#
_cell.length_a   1.000
_cell.length_b   1.000
_cell.length_c   1.000
_cell.angle_alpha   90.00
_cell.angle_beta   90.00
_cell.angle_gamma   90.00
#
_symmetry.space_group_name_H-M   'P 1'
#
loop_
_entity.id
_entity.type
_entity.pdbx_description
1 polymer ?
#
loop_
_entity_poly.entity_id
_entity_poly.type
_entity_poly.pdbx_seq_one_letter_code
_entity_poly.pdbx_strand_id
1 'polypeptide(L)'
;MVYCAEKHKNNLYVLKLDLKDFYPSIKREKVYYAFANIGYNADVSNLLTNICVVDDELPQGAVTSPYLANLICRKLDLRIAGYCNKRNIVYTRYADDLTFSCDDRELLRKIYGMVKKIVEDEGFCLNQKKTVFMTPKSHKVVLGVTINDSLLKAPKEIKKSIRAMIHYEVATGDYTMNDKIRGYVAYVDSIEKNYKNKCISYLQKLSESTLCLFPDVVKAYNSNKIYKELPDMIEKRATDFVELKDADDFYDMIYYEHEEYLISNGLLNEKEDITDLEEPF
;
A
#
# COMPACT_ATOMS: atom_id res chain seq x y z
N MET A 1 5.66 3.12 3.00
CA MET A 1 4.62 3.38 4.01
C MET A 1 4.81 2.51 5.25
N VAL A 2 4.78 1.18 5.16
CA VAL A 2 4.90 0.24 6.30
C VAL A 2 6.19 0.48 7.10
N TYR A 3 7.33 0.59 6.41
CA TYR A 3 8.62 0.88 7.05
C TYR A 3 8.62 2.16 7.90
N CYS A 4 7.99 3.25 7.41
CA CYS A 4 7.86 4.48 8.20
C CYS A 4 6.99 4.25 9.44
N ALA A 5 5.82 3.63 9.27
CA ALA A 5 4.91 3.34 10.39
C ALA A 5 5.58 2.46 11.46
N GLU A 6 6.38 1.46 11.04
CA GLU A 6 7.09 0.57 11.95
C GLU A 6 8.09 1.29 12.86
N LYS A 7 8.76 2.32 12.36
CA LYS A 7 9.70 3.13 13.16
C LYS A 7 9.01 3.85 14.32
N HIS A 8 7.73 4.20 14.16
CA HIS A 8 6.98 4.99 15.15
C HIS A 8 6.12 4.16 16.10
N LYS A 9 5.93 2.86 15.87
CA LYS A 9 4.95 2.01 16.57
C LYS A 9 5.13 1.90 18.08
N ASN A 10 6.37 2.04 18.56
CA ASN A 10 6.70 1.85 19.97
C ASN A 10 6.63 3.14 20.79
N ASN A 11 6.51 4.30 20.14
CA ASN A 11 6.55 5.60 20.83
C ASN A 11 5.15 6.04 21.28
N LEU A 12 5.08 6.69 22.43
CA LEU A 12 3.82 7.11 23.06
C LEU A 12 3.16 8.27 22.31
N TYR A 13 3.93 9.25 21.89
CA TYR A 13 3.43 10.49 21.23
C TYR A 13 3.91 10.56 19.80
N VAL A 14 3.04 11.02 18.92
CA VAL A 14 3.34 11.19 17.48
C VAL A 14 2.90 12.60 17.05
N LEU A 15 3.77 13.29 16.34
CA LEU A 15 3.48 14.56 15.67
C LEU A 15 3.58 14.35 14.16
N LYS A 16 2.52 14.69 13.45
CA LYS A 16 2.50 14.71 11.98
C LYS A 16 2.45 16.16 11.51
N LEU A 17 3.32 16.47 10.55
CA LEU A 17 3.36 17.73 9.84
C LEU A 17 3.27 17.45 8.35
N ASP A 18 2.70 18.38 7.60
CA ASP A 18 2.50 18.26 6.16
C ASP A 18 3.15 19.48 5.48
N LEU A 19 3.86 19.26 4.38
CA LEU A 19 4.43 20.33 3.57
C LEU A 19 3.36 20.86 2.62
N LYS A 20 3.09 22.16 2.71
CA LYS A 20 2.08 22.81 1.86
C LYS A 20 2.55 22.85 0.41
N ASP A 21 1.66 22.50 -0.52
CA ASP A 21 1.90 22.56 -1.97
C ASP A 21 3.26 21.97 -2.36
N PHE A 22 3.57 20.76 -1.83
CA PHE A 22 4.90 20.17 -1.84
C PHE A 22 5.55 20.16 -3.22
N TYR A 23 4.94 19.49 -4.22
CA TYR A 23 5.50 19.42 -5.57
C TYR A 23 5.55 20.79 -6.25
N PRO A 24 4.50 21.61 -6.23
CA PRO A 24 4.53 22.97 -6.79
C PRO A 24 5.54 23.91 -6.12
N SER A 25 5.90 23.67 -4.86
CA SER A 25 6.94 24.47 -4.15
C SER A 25 8.37 24.17 -4.63
N ILE A 26 8.56 23.06 -5.36
CA ILE A 26 9.83 22.70 -5.97
C ILE A 26 9.92 23.35 -7.35
N LYS A 27 10.55 24.53 -7.40
CA LYS A 27 10.70 25.30 -8.62
C LYS A 27 11.82 24.75 -9.50
N ARG A 28 11.75 25.10 -10.78
CA ARG A 28 12.71 24.78 -11.83
C ARG A 28 14.17 24.91 -11.38
N GLU A 29 14.46 25.98 -10.66
CA GLU A 29 15.81 26.28 -10.18
C GLU A 29 16.34 25.17 -9.25
N LYS A 30 15.52 24.68 -8.31
CA LYS A 30 15.89 23.57 -7.42
C LYS A 30 16.17 22.27 -8.18
N VAL A 31 15.39 22.01 -9.24
CA VAL A 31 15.56 20.83 -10.09
C VAL A 31 16.85 20.94 -10.88
N TYR A 32 17.14 22.10 -11.44
CA TYR A 32 18.40 22.38 -12.16
C TYR A 32 19.62 22.12 -11.23
N TYR A 33 19.60 22.71 -10.04
CA TYR A 33 20.71 22.49 -9.11
C TYR A 33 20.80 21.06 -8.58
N ALA A 34 19.71 20.31 -8.55
CA ALA A 34 19.76 18.89 -8.22
C ALA A 34 20.61 18.12 -9.26
N PHE A 35 20.42 18.39 -10.56
CA PHE A 35 21.23 17.79 -11.63
C PHE A 35 22.67 18.31 -11.66
N ALA A 36 22.87 19.62 -11.52
CA ALA A 36 24.20 20.22 -11.50
C ALA A 36 25.07 19.69 -10.33
N ASN A 37 24.48 19.51 -9.14
CA ASN A 37 25.16 18.96 -7.96
C ASN A 37 25.52 17.46 -8.09
N ILE A 38 24.88 16.72 -8.99
CA ILE A 38 25.26 15.34 -9.34
C ILE A 38 26.52 15.33 -10.22
N GLY A 39 26.80 16.45 -10.92
CA GLY A 39 28.00 16.60 -11.76
C GLY A 39 27.69 16.78 -13.26
N TYR A 40 26.44 16.97 -13.64
CA TYR A 40 26.09 17.29 -15.02
C TYR A 40 26.52 18.73 -15.37
N ASN A 41 26.95 18.94 -16.62
CA ASN A 41 27.22 20.30 -17.11
C ASN A 41 25.92 21.11 -17.28
N ALA A 42 26.06 22.42 -17.54
CA ALA A 42 24.93 23.33 -17.62
C ALA A 42 23.91 22.95 -18.70
N ASP A 43 24.37 22.51 -19.87
CA ASP A 43 23.49 22.18 -21.00
C ASP A 43 22.65 20.93 -20.69
N VAL A 44 23.29 19.89 -20.17
CA VAL A 44 22.60 18.64 -19.77
C VAL A 44 21.66 18.89 -18.60
N SER A 45 22.08 19.68 -17.59
CA SER A 45 21.23 20.03 -16.46
C SER A 45 19.98 20.79 -16.90
N ASN A 46 20.13 21.74 -17.84
CA ASN A 46 19.00 22.47 -18.44
C ASN A 46 18.06 21.53 -19.22
N LEU A 47 18.62 20.66 -20.05
CA LEU A 47 17.83 19.68 -20.83
C LEU A 47 17.00 18.79 -19.91
N LEU A 48 17.63 18.16 -18.91
CA LEU A 48 16.97 17.28 -17.96
C LEU A 48 15.90 18.04 -17.15
N THR A 49 16.18 19.28 -16.76
CA THR A 49 15.22 20.14 -16.06
C THR A 49 14.00 20.42 -16.95
N ASN A 50 14.19 20.71 -18.22
CA ASN A 50 13.10 20.98 -19.17
C ASN A 50 12.18 19.78 -19.34
N ILE A 51 12.72 18.54 -19.27
CA ILE A 51 11.94 17.31 -19.36
C ILE A 51 11.11 17.05 -18.08
N CYS A 52 11.62 17.48 -16.91
CA CYS A 52 11.04 17.12 -15.62
C CYS A 52 10.11 18.21 -15.03
N VAL A 53 10.13 19.44 -15.55
CA VAL A 53 9.41 20.59 -15.00
C VAL A 53 8.35 21.07 -15.99
N VAL A 54 7.18 21.40 -15.48
CA VAL A 54 6.06 21.99 -16.22
C VAL A 54 5.65 23.28 -15.51
N ASP A 55 5.44 24.37 -16.27
CA ASP A 55 5.04 25.67 -15.71
C ASP A 55 5.91 26.14 -14.54
N ASP A 56 7.23 25.97 -14.65
CA ASP A 56 8.23 26.33 -13.64
C ASP A 56 8.15 25.54 -12.32
N GLU A 57 7.36 24.47 -12.26
CA GLU A 57 7.11 23.68 -11.08
C GLU A 57 7.34 22.19 -11.35
N LEU A 58 7.62 21.42 -10.27
CA LEU A 58 7.66 19.96 -10.37
C LEU A 58 6.23 19.42 -10.44
N PRO A 59 5.82 18.74 -11.55
CA PRO A 59 4.43 18.36 -11.74
C PRO A 59 4.02 17.22 -10.80
N GLN A 60 2.80 17.31 -10.26
CA GLN A 60 2.19 16.23 -9.50
C GLN A 60 1.73 15.13 -10.47
N GLY A 61 2.11 13.87 -10.17
CA GLY A 61 1.72 12.71 -10.99
C GLY A 61 2.76 12.26 -12.03
N ALA A 62 3.80 13.05 -12.29
CA ALA A 62 4.90 12.58 -13.14
C ALA A 62 5.75 11.53 -12.42
N VAL A 63 6.21 10.52 -13.17
CA VAL A 63 7.01 9.41 -12.64
C VAL A 63 8.34 9.89 -12.02
N THR A 64 8.93 10.96 -12.55
CA THR A 64 10.20 11.53 -12.09
C THR A 64 10.05 12.37 -10.81
N SER A 65 8.89 12.96 -10.58
CA SER A 65 8.68 13.93 -9.49
C SER A 65 8.97 13.39 -8.09
N PRO A 66 8.57 12.16 -7.69
CA PRO A 66 8.90 11.62 -6.36
C PRO A 66 10.41 11.44 -6.14
N TYR A 67 11.14 11.02 -7.17
CA TYR A 67 12.59 10.81 -7.08
C TYR A 67 13.34 12.13 -6.96
N LEU A 68 13.00 13.11 -7.81
CA LEU A 68 13.60 14.44 -7.76
C LEU A 68 13.27 15.18 -6.45
N ALA A 69 12.03 15.11 -6.00
CA ALA A 69 11.63 15.69 -4.72
C ALA A 69 12.43 15.07 -3.54
N ASN A 70 12.66 13.76 -3.54
CA ASN A 70 13.48 13.11 -2.52
C ASN A 70 14.94 13.55 -2.58
N LEU A 71 15.51 13.71 -3.77
CA LEU A 71 16.87 14.21 -3.96
C LEU A 71 17.02 15.64 -3.44
N ILE A 72 16.08 16.53 -3.79
CA ILE A 72 16.06 17.93 -3.38
C ILE A 72 15.87 18.07 -1.87
N CYS A 73 15.01 17.26 -1.28
CA CYS A 73 14.76 17.26 0.17
C CYS A 73 15.88 16.62 1.00
N ARG A 74 16.93 16.07 0.39
CA ARG A 74 18.02 15.42 1.14
C ARG A 74 18.64 16.33 2.21
N LYS A 75 18.84 17.61 1.91
CA LYS A 75 19.40 18.59 2.86
C LYS A 75 18.42 18.87 3.99
N LEU A 76 17.12 19.03 3.69
CA LEU A 76 16.06 19.16 4.67
C LEU A 76 16.06 17.95 5.63
N ASP A 77 16.09 16.73 5.08
CA ASP A 77 16.07 15.49 5.85
C ASP A 77 17.30 15.38 6.76
N LEU A 78 18.49 15.69 6.27
CA LEU A 78 19.73 15.65 7.06
C LEU A 78 19.69 16.63 8.24
N ARG A 79 19.18 17.86 8.03
CA ARG A 79 19.06 18.87 9.08
C ARG A 79 18.05 18.43 10.15
N ILE A 80 16.86 17.97 9.73
CA ILE A 80 15.82 17.50 10.66
C ILE A 80 16.29 16.26 11.41
N ALA A 81 16.82 15.24 10.71
CA ALA A 81 17.31 14.03 11.33
C ALA A 81 18.44 14.30 12.32
N GLY A 82 19.41 15.18 11.97
CA GLY A 82 20.48 15.57 12.89
C GLY A 82 19.99 16.26 14.15
N TYR A 83 18.92 17.07 14.05
CA TYR A 83 18.28 17.68 15.21
C TYR A 83 17.53 16.67 16.08
N CYS A 84 16.80 15.74 15.45
CA CYS A 84 15.98 14.71 16.10
C CYS A 84 16.84 13.65 16.79
N ASN A 85 17.88 13.15 16.13
CA ASN A 85 18.76 12.07 16.64
C ASN A 85 19.41 12.44 17.97
N LYS A 86 19.85 13.71 18.12
CA LYS A 86 20.43 14.22 19.37
C LYS A 86 19.44 14.23 20.55
N ARG A 87 18.15 14.01 20.30
CA ARG A 87 17.05 14.10 21.28
C ARG A 87 16.24 12.81 21.38
N ASN A 88 16.73 11.72 20.77
CA ASN A 88 16.03 10.44 20.72
C ASN A 88 14.59 10.56 20.15
N ILE A 89 14.41 11.45 19.17
CA ILE A 89 13.15 11.61 18.43
C ILE A 89 13.26 10.81 17.14
N VAL A 90 12.33 9.91 16.89
CA VAL A 90 12.23 9.19 15.63
C VAL A 90 11.63 10.13 14.59
N TYR A 91 12.28 10.25 13.45
CA TYR A 91 11.84 11.05 12.31
C TYR A 91 11.74 10.19 11.05
N THR A 92 10.66 10.34 10.30
CA THR A 92 10.52 9.83 8.95
C THR A 92 9.80 10.84 8.06
N ARG A 93 10.13 10.85 6.76
CA ARG A 93 9.40 11.59 5.73
C ARG A 93 8.92 10.65 4.63
N TYR A 94 7.73 10.87 4.16
CA TYR A 94 7.16 10.25 2.98
C TYR A 94 6.50 11.34 2.13
N ALA A 95 7.15 11.72 1.04
CA ALA A 95 6.77 12.88 0.22
C ALA A 95 6.63 14.17 1.07
N ASP A 96 5.42 14.67 1.20
CA ASP A 96 5.03 15.85 1.99
C ASP A 96 4.75 15.55 3.48
N ASP A 97 4.53 14.30 3.85
CA ASP A 97 4.25 13.89 5.22
C ASP A 97 5.53 13.73 6.06
N LEU A 98 5.71 14.58 7.07
CA LEU A 98 6.76 14.51 8.07
C LEU A 98 6.19 13.91 9.36
N THR A 99 6.75 12.81 9.83
CA THR A 99 6.30 12.16 11.07
C THR A 99 7.41 12.14 12.10
N PHE A 100 7.07 12.53 13.33
CA PHE A 100 7.97 12.55 14.48
C PHE A 100 7.34 11.79 15.63
N SER A 101 8.13 11.05 16.40
CA SER A 101 7.62 10.38 17.59
C SER A 101 8.68 10.21 18.67
N CYS A 102 8.25 10.27 19.92
CA CYS A 102 9.04 9.95 21.11
C CYS A 102 8.11 9.73 22.31
N ASP A 103 8.69 9.42 23.47
CA ASP A 103 7.95 9.17 24.70
C ASP A 103 7.79 10.43 25.59
N ASP A 104 8.46 11.54 25.24
CA ASP A 104 8.34 12.82 25.92
C ASP A 104 7.42 13.77 25.14
N ARG A 105 6.27 14.06 25.76
CA ARG A 105 5.25 14.94 25.18
C ARG A 105 5.74 16.37 24.96
N GLU A 106 6.42 16.93 25.97
CA GLU A 106 6.83 18.33 25.93
C GLU A 106 8.00 18.54 24.97
N LEU A 107 8.90 17.57 24.90
CA LEU A 107 9.96 17.57 23.89
C LEU A 107 9.38 17.57 22.48
N LEU A 108 8.39 16.71 22.21
CA LEU A 108 7.76 16.61 20.89
C LEU A 108 6.97 17.87 20.49
N ARG A 109 6.43 18.60 21.48
CA ARG A 109 5.80 19.90 21.22
C ARG A 109 6.83 21.00 20.88
N LYS A 110 7.95 21.00 21.58
CA LYS A 110 9.00 22.02 21.40
C LYS A 110 9.71 21.93 20.04
N ILE A 111 9.77 20.74 19.41
CA ILE A 111 10.43 20.59 18.13
C ILE A 111 9.73 21.35 17.00
N TYR A 112 8.42 21.59 17.09
CA TYR A 112 7.63 22.22 16.04
C TYR A 112 8.25 23.54 15.55
N GLY A 113 8.66 24.43 16.45
CA GLY A 113 9.25 25.70 16.09
C GLY A 113 10.58 25.57 15.33
N MET A 114 11.44 24.62 15.75
CA MET A 114 12.70 24.38 15.08
C MET A 114 12.50 23.69 13.71
N VAL A 115 11.60 22.70 13.63
CA VAL A 115 11.26 22.04 12.36
C VAL A 115 10.68 23.07 11.39
N LYS A 116 9.76 23.93 11.84
CA LYS A 116 9.20 25.00 11.03
C LYS A 116 10.32 25.89 10.45
N LYS A 117 11.25 26.34 11.29
CA LYS A 117 12.39 27.14 10.84
C LYS A 117 13.24 26.41 9.79
N ILE A 118 13.57 25.14 10.02
CA ILE A 118 14.37 24.36 9.07
C ILE A 118 13.63 24.20 7.73
N VAL A 119 12.32 23.97 7.77
CA VAL A 119 11.47 23.83 6.58
C VAL A 119 11.44 25.15 5.79
N GLU A 120 11.27 26.28 6.49
CA GLU A 120 11.29 27.62 5.88
C GLU A 120 12.66 28.00 5.30
N ASP A 121 13.75 27.68 5.98
CA ASP A 121 15.13 27.87 5.49
C ASP A 121 15.41 27.09 4.19
N GLU A 122 14.80 25.92 4.01
CA GLU A 122 14.93 25.11 2.78
C GLU A 122 13.89 25.51 1.71
N GLY A 123 13.11 26.58 1.96
CA GLY A 123 12.16 27.16 1.01
C GLY A 123 10.89 26.31 0.84
N PHE A 124 10.44 25.68 1.92
CA PHE A 124 9.14 25.02 2.03
C PHE A 124 8.27 25.69 3.09
N CYS A 125 6.98 25.34 3.12
CA CYS A 125 6.06 25.84 4.14
C CYS A 125 5.31 24.67 4.78
N LEU A 126 5.00 24.77 6.09
CA LEU A 126 4.15 23.80 6.77
C LEU A 126 2.66 24.14 6.58
N ASN A 127 1.86 23.12 6.37
CA ASN A 127 0.41 23.20 6.36
C ASN A 127 -0.12 23.09 7.80
N GLN A 128 -0.36 24.22 8.43
CA GLN A 128 -0.82 24.25 9.83
C GLN A 128 -2.15 23.53 10.03
N LYS A 129 -3.05 23.53 9.03
CA LYS A 129 -4.38 22.90 9.12
C LYS A 129 -4.29 21.38 9.18
N LYS A 130 -3.22 20.78 8.66
CA LYS A 130 -2.96 19.34 8.66
C LYS A 130 -2.00 18.89 9.79
N THR A 131 -1.56 19.80 10.65
CA THR A 131 -0.73 19.47 11.80
C THR A 131 -1.53 18.66 12.82
N VAL A 132 -1.09 17.44 13.14
CA VAL A 132 -1.78 16.53 14.06
C VAL A 132 -0.84 16.05 15.16
N PHE A 133 -1.24 16.24 16.40
CA PHE A 133 -0.55 15.71 17.58
C PHE A 133 -1.36 14.55 18.17
N MET A 134 -0.79 13.36 18.18
CA MET A 134 -1.43 12.14 18.67
C MET A 134 -0.83 11.71 20.02
N THR A 135 -1.71 11.32 20.93
CA THR A 135 -1.38 10.88 22.30
C THR A 135 -1.61 9.37 22.43
N PRO A 136 -1.17 8.73 23.55
CA PRO A 136 -1.44 7.31 23.78
C PRO A 136 -2.92 6.92 23.75
N LYS A 137 -3.80 7.86 24.11
CA LYS A 137 -5.27 7.64 24.11
C LYS A 137 -5.91 7.85 22.74
N SER A 138 -5.19 8.42 21.76
CA SER A 138 -5.72 8.68 20.45
C SER A 138 -5.48 7.50 19.51
N HIS A 139 -6.27 7.42 18.43
CA HIS A 139 -6.01 6.52 17.33
C HIS A 139 -4.82 7.05 16.53
N LYS A 140 -3.67 6.39 16.68
CA LYS A 140 -2.42 6.79 16.02
C LYS A 140 -2.35 6.16 14.63
N VAL A 141 -2.26 7.03 13.61
CA VAL A 141 -2.18 6.60 12.19
C VAL A 141 -1.01 7.28 11.51
N VAL A 142 -0.11 6.50 10.94
CA VAL A 142 1.02 6.96 10.12
C VAL A 142 0.87 6.40 8.71
N LEU A 143 0.74 7.28 7.72
CA LEU A 143 0.58 6.92 6.30
C LEU A 143 -0.53 5.87 6.07
N GLY A 144 -1.67 6.02 6.74
CA GLY A 144 -2.79 5.10 6.64
C GLY A 144 -2.68 3.82 7.48
N VAL A 145 -1.53 3.58 8.13
CA VAL A 145 -1.31 2.42 8.99
C VAL A 145 -1.54 2.80 10.45
N THR A 146 -2.39 2.06 11.15
CA THR A 146 -2.58 2.21 12.60
C THR A 146 -1.40 1.60 13.35
N ILE A 147 -0.86 2.37 14.32
CA ILE A 147 0.35 1.99 15.08
C ILE A 147 0.09 1.90 16.60
N ASN A 148 -1.15 1.64 17.02
CA ASN A 148 -1.48 1.47 18.42
C ASN A 148 -1.00 0.11 18.96
N ASP A 149 -0.73 0.04 20.26
CA ASP A 149 -0.35 -1.18 21.00
C ASP A 149 0.91 -1.88 20.44
N SER A 150 1.85 -1.09 19.91
CA SER A 150 3.08 -1.58 19.25
C SER A 150 2.83 -2.54 18.08
N LEU A 151 1.60 -2.55 17.54
CA LEU A 151 1.20 -3.35 16.40
C LEU A 151 0.88 -2.47 15.18
N LEU A 152 1.20 -2.98 14.01
CA LEU A 152 0.75 -2.39 12.76
C LEU A 152 -0.59 -3.00 12.37
N LYS A 153 -1.58 -2.17 12.06
CA LYS A 153 -2.90 -2.62 11.60
C LYS A 153 -3.32 -1.83 10.37
N ALA A 154 -3.77 -2.54 9.37
CA ALA A 154 -4.36 -1.94 8.17
C ALA A 154 -5.73 -1.30 8.47
N PRO A 155 -6.20 -0.35 7.65
CA PRO A 155 -7.51 0.27 7.82
C PRO A 155 -8.63 -0.76 7.88
N LYS A 156 -9.55 -0.56 8.84
CA LYS A 156 -10.69 -1.49 9.03
C LYS A 156 -11.61 -1.52 7.81
N GLU A 157 -11.74 -0.40 7.13
CA GLU A 157 -12.58 -0.23 5.94
C GLU A 157 -12.11 -1.12 4.80
N ILE A 158 -10.81 -1.19 4.55
CA ILE A 158 -10.22 -2.07 3.53
C ILE A 158 -10.51 -3.53 3.88
N LYS A 159 -10.30 -3.95 5.13
CA LYS A 159 -10.59 -5.32 5.57
C LYS A 159 -12.09 -5.67 5.48
N LYS A 160 -12.98 -4.71 5.73
CA LYS A 160 -14.43 -4.90 5.51
C LYS A 160 -14.75 -5.04 4.03
N SER A 161 -14.14 -4.19 3.18
CA SER A 161 -14.33 -4.25 1.72
C SER A 161 -13.86 -5.58 1.14
N ILE A 162 -12.71 -6.09 1.57
CA ILE A 162 -12.22 -7.42 1.16
C ILE A 162 -13.26 -8.50 1.47
N ARG A 163 -13.74 -8.54 2.72
CA ARG A 163 -14.74 -9.54 3.12
C ARG A 163 -16.04 -9.42 2.34
N ALA A 164 -16.50 -8.19 2.08
CA ALA A 164 -17.71 -7.96 1.32
C ALA A 164 -17.56 -8.40 -0.14
N MET A 165 -16.42 -8.12 -0.77
CA MET A 165 -16.13 -8.53 -2.14
C MET A 165 -16.02 -10.07 -2.25
N ILE A 166 -15.25 -10.72 -1.36
CA ILE A 166 -15.15 -12.17 -1.32
C ILE A 166 -16.54 -12.82 -1.14
N HIS A 167 -17.36 -12.30 -0.22
CA HIS A 167 -18.71 -12.81 -0.02
C HIS A 167 -19.57 -12.65 -1.27
N TYR A 168 -19.48 -11.50 -1.94
CA TYR A 168 -20.22 -11.24 -3.17
C TYR A 168 -19.81 -12.21 -4.29
N GLU A 169 -18.50 -12.39 -4.54
CA GLU A 169 -17.99 -13.32 -5.55
C GLU A 169 -18.47 -14.76 -5.31
N VAL A 170 -18.33 -15.23 -4.07
CA VAL A 170 -18.77 -16.59 -3.71
C VAL A 170 -20.29 -16.77 -3.84
N ALA A 171 -21.08 -15.72 -3.50
CA ALA A 171 -22.54 -15.80 -3.54
C ALA A 171 -23.12 -15.68 -4.95
N THR A 172 -22.49 -14.92 -5.84
CA THR A 172 -23.01 -14.61 -7.18
C THR A 172 -22.29 -15.36 -8.29
N GLY A 173 -21.05 -15.84 -8.04
CA GLY A 173 -20.18 -16.37 -9.07
C GLY A 173 -19.58 -15.31 -10.01
N ASP A 174 -19.70 -14.02 -9.66
CA ASP A 174 -19.12 -12.91 -10.42
C ASP A 174 -17.73 -12.58 -9.88
N TYR A 175 -16.68 -12.96 -10.60
CA TYR A 175 -15.26 -12.82 -10.22
C TYR A 175 -14.59 -11.57 -10.84
N THR A 176 -15.36 -10.62 -11.35
CA THR A 176 -14.82 -9.39 -11.98
C THR A 176 -13.99 -8.53 -11.02
N MET A 177 -14.15 -8.72 -9.69
CA MET A 177 -13.39 -7.98 -8.68
C MET A 177 -12.13 -8.71 -8.17
N ASN A 178 -11.81 -9.89 -8.71
CA ASN A 178 -10.74 -10.74 -8.19
C ASN A 178 -9.39 -10.02 -8.08
N ASP A 179 -8.94 -9.34 -9.12
CA ASP A 179 -7.66 -8.58 -9.09
C ASP A 179 -7.65 -7.49 -8.03
N LYS A 180 -8.77 -6.83 -7.82
CA LYS A 180 -8.91 -5.82 -6.77
C LYS A 180 -8.83 -6.45 -5.37
N ILE A 181 -9.43 -7.62 -5.17
CA ILE A 181 -9.33 -8.39 -3.92
C ILE A 181 -7.88 -8.79 -3.68
N ARG A 182 -7.21 -9.37 -4.69
CA ARG A 182 -5.79 -9.78 -4.63
C ARG A 182 -4.90 -8.60 -4.21
N GLY A 183 -5.06 -7.45 -4.87
CA GLY A 183 -4.32 -6.24 -4.53
C GLY A 183 -4.57 -5.76 -3.09
N TYR A 184 -5.82 -5.77 -2.64
CA TYR A 184 -6.14 -5.38 -1.26
C TYR A 184 -5.65 -6.38 -0.22
N VAL A 185 -5.75 -7.69 -0.50
CA VAL A 185 -5.21 -8.73 0.39
C VAL A 185 -3.71 -8.61 0.52
N ALA A 186 -2.97 -8.45 -0.60
CA ALA A 186 -1.54 -8.24 -0.60
C ALA A 186 -1.14 -6.97 0.18
N TYR A 187 -1.88 -5.86 0.00
CA TYR A 187 -1.67 -4.63 0.76
C TYR A 187 -1.84 -4.86 2.26
N VAL A 188 -2.93 -5.52 2.68
CA VAL A 188 -3.16 -5.78 4.12
C VAL A 188 -2.12 -6.75 4.67
N ASP A 189 -1.74 -7.79 3.93
CA ASP A 189 -0.75 -8.78 4.34
C ASP A 189 0.65 -8.17 4.51
N SER A 190 1.00 -7.16 3.70
CA SER A 190 2.24 -6.39 3.87
C SER A 190 2.31 -5.62 5.20
N ILE A 191 1.18 -5.33 5.83
CA ILE A 191 1.06 -4.63 7.11
C ILE A 191 0.84 -5.61 8.26
N GLU A 192 -0.12 -6.53 8.09
CA GLU A 192 -0.52 -7.54 9.07
C GLU A 192 -0.12 -8.93 8.56
N LYS A 193 1.05 -9.41 8.93
CA LYS A 193 1.54 -10.73 8.52
C LYS A 193 0.47 -11.82 8.74
N ASN A 194 0.38 -12.73 7.79
CA ASN A 194 -0.60 -13.83 7.78
C ASN A 194 -2.06 -13.39 7.58
N TYR A 195 -2.32 -12.21 6.99
CA TYR A 195 -3.69 -11.80 6.68
C TYR A 195 -4.30 -12.67 5.58
N LYS A 196 -3.52 -13.13 4.61
CA LYS A 196 -3.93 -14.11 3.60
C LYS A 196 -4.59 -15.34 4.26
N ASN A 197 -3.95 -15.91 5.28
CA ASN A 197 -4.50 -17.06 6.01
C ASN A 197 -5.84 -16.74 6.71
N LYS A 198 -6.06 -15.50 7.16
CA LYS A 198 -7.36 -15.08 7.69
C LYS A 198 -8.43 -15.03 6.60
N CYS A 199 -8.07 -14.63 5.38
CA CYS A 199 -8.99 -14.67 4.24
C CYS A 199 -9.34 -16.12 3.87
N ILE A 200 -8.36 -17.02 3.85
CA ILE A 200 -8.58 -18.45 3.61
C ILE A 200 -9.50 -19.06 4.68
N SER A 201 -9.27 -18.75 5.95
CA SER A 201 -10.16 -19.20 7.04
C SER A 201 -11.59 -18.63 6.92
N TYR A 202 -11.73 -17.44 6.35
CA TYR A 202 -13.03 -16.86 6.05
C TYR A 202 -13.72 -17.60 4.89
N LEU A 203 -13.00 -17.91 3.83
CA LEU A 203 -13.48 -18.73 2.72
C LEU A 203 -13.93 -20.12 3.19
N GLN A 204 -13.15 -20.75 4.09
CA GLN A 204 -13.55 -22.04 4.68
C GLN A 204 -14.90 -21.95 5.39
N LYS A 205 -15.13 -20.90 6.17
CA LYS A 205 -16.43 -20.67 6.82
C LYS A 205 -17.56 -20.47 5.83
N LEU A 206 -17.29 -19.80 4.70
CA LEU A 206 -18.27 -19.67 3.63
C LEU A 206 -18.52 -21.02 2.95
N SER A 207 -17.50 -21.87 2.79
CA SER A 207 -17.64 -23.21 2.18
C SER A 207 -18.54 -24.16 3.00
N GLU A 208 -18.66 -23.93 4.29
CA GLU A 208 -19.56 -24.65 5.17
C GLU A 208 -21.01 -24.14 5.08
N SER A 209 -21.22 -23.02 4.38
CA SER A 209 -22.53 -22.44 4.12
C SER A 209 -23.04 -22.82 2.73
N THR A 210 -24.33 -22.62 2.50
CA THR A 210 -24.97 -22.84 1.19
C THR A 210 -24.56 -21.81 0.13
N LEU A 211 -23.77 -20.80 0.51
CA LEU A 211 -23.31 -19.73 -0.38
C LEU A 211 -22.05 -20.10 -1.16
N CYS A 212 -21.28 -21.09 -0.71
CA CYS A 212 -20.04 -21.47 -1.39
C CYS A 212 -20.32 -22.56 -2.44
N LEU A 213 -19.94 -22.30 -3.69
CA LEU A 213 -20.09 -23.24 -4.81
C LEU A 213 -18.99 -24.32 -4.84
N PHE A 214 -17.83 -24.04 -4.22
CA PHE A 214 -16.66 -24.93 -4.24
C PHE A 214 -16.13 -25.25 -2.84
N PRO A 215 -16.95 -25.87 -1.96
CA PRO A 215 -16.56 -26.10 -0.57
C PRO A 215 -15.34 -27.01 -0.42
N ASP A 216 -15.17 -27.99 -1.30
CA ASP A 216 -14.08 -28.97 -1.21
C ASP A 216 -12.74 -28.35 -1.61
N VAL A 217 -12.74 -27.47 -2.62
CA VAL A 217 -11.57 -26.71 -3.06
C VAL A 217 -11.09 -25.80 -1.92
N VAL A 218 -12.00 -25.04 -1.32
CA VAL A 218 -11.68 -24.14 -0.21
C VAL A 218 -11.14 -24.91 1.01
N LYS A 219 -11.72 -26.06 1.33
CA LYS A 219 -11.24 -26.92 2.43
C LYS A 219 -9.85 -27.47 2.16
N ALA A 220 -9.59 -27.97 0.95
CA ALA A 220 -8.30 -28.51 0.55
C ALA A 220 -7.20 -27.45 0.65
N TYR A 221 -7.44 -26.27 0.10
CA TYR A 221 -6.49 -25.18 0.14
C TYR A 221 -6.19 -24.67 1.57
N ASN A 222 -7.24 -24.47 2.38
CA ASN A 222 -7.10 -23.94 3.73
C ASN A 222 -6.40 -24.90 4.71
N SER A 223 -6.38 -26.21 4.41
CA SER A 223 -5.67 -27.20 5.21
C SER A 223 -4.15 -27.18 5.03
N ASN A 224 -3.60 -26.29 4.20
CA ASN A 224 -2.21 -26.28 3.75
C ASN A 224 -1.77 -27.62 3.14
N LYS A 225 -2.72 -28.39 2.67
CA LYS A 225 -2.43 -29.65 2.01
C LYS A 225 -1.93 -29.37 0.62
N ILE A 226 -0.79 -29.97 0.32
CA ILE A 226 -0.23 -29.95 -1.03
C ILE A 226 -1.20 -30.71 -1.95
N TYR A 227 -1.20 -30.39 -3.23
CA TYR A 227 -2.02 -30.96 -4.30
C TYR A 227 -2.42 -32.44 -4.20
N LYS A 228 -1.61 -33.27 -3.58
CA LYS A 228 -1.87 -34.72 -3.39
C LYS A 228 -3.14 -35.02 -2.61
N GLU A 229 -3.72 -34.03 -1.94
CA GLU A 229 -4.93 -34.20 -1.13
C GLU A 229 -6.11 -33.36 -1.63
N LEU A 230 -5.97 -32.75 -2.81
CA LEU A 230 -7.10 -32.13 -3.50
C LEU A 230 -8.09 -33.19 -3.97
N PRO A 231 -9.40 -32.87 -4.02
CA PRO A 231 -10.38 -33.77 -4.66
C PRO A 231 -9.96 -34.17 -6.06
N ASP A 232 -10.25 -35.42 -6.45
CA ASP A 232 -9.86 -36.01 -7.75
C ASP A 232 -10.16 -35.11 -8.96
N MET A 233 -11.22 -34.34 -8.88
CA MET A 233 -11.64 -33.37 -9.89
C MET A 233 -10.59 -32.26 -10.14
N ILE A 234 -9.86 -31.87 -9.10
CA ILE A 234 -8.84 -30.81 -9.15
C ILE A 234 -7.47 -31.43 -9.42
N GLU A 235 -7.24 -32.66 -8.97
CA GLU A 235 -5.99 -33.39 -9.18
C GLU A 235 -5.69 -33.59 -10.69
N LYS A 236 -6.71 -33.80 -11.51
CA LYS A 236 -6.57 -33.86 -12.97
C LYS A 236 -6.15 -32.55 -13.60
N ARG A 237 -6.55 -31.40 -13.03
CA ARG A 237 -6.18 -30.07 -13.51
C ARG A 237 -4.86 -29.59 -12.93
N ALA A 238 -4.54 -29.99 -11.71
CA ALA A 238 -3.27 -29.67 -11.08
C ALA A 238 -2.08 -30.26 -11.84
N THR A 239 -2.27 -31.31 -12.66
CA THR A 239 -1.24 -31.83 -13.55
C THR A 239 -0.98 -30.96 -14.78
N ASP A 240 -1.95 -30.13 -15.15
CA ASP A 240 -1.85 -29.19 -16.28
C ASP A 240 -1.45 -27.77 -15.83
N PHE A 241 -1.53 -27.48 -14.55
CA PHE A 241 -1.15 -26.18 -13.95
C PHE A 241 0.07 -26.33 -13.06
N VAL A 242 0.96 -25.36 -13.14
CA VAL A 242 2.09 -25.18 -12.21
C VAL A 242 1.56 -25.09 -10.77
N GLU A 243 2.19 -25.79 -9.84
CA GLU A 243 1.85 -25.84 -8.41
C GLU A 243 1.25 -24.52 -7.85
N LEU A 244 0.05 -24.59 -7.28
CA LEU A 244 -0.52 -23.47 -6.50
C LEU A 244 0.39 -23.14 -5.31
N LYS A 245 1.07 -22.05 -5.38
CA LYS A 245 2.06 -21.67 -4.36
C LYS A 245 1.54 -20.66 -3.37
N ASP A 246 0.44 -19.94 -3.72
CA ASP A 246 -0.09 -18.88 -2.91
C ASP A 246 -1.61 -18.64 -3.12
N ALA A 247 -2.09 -17.54 -2.52
CA ALA A 247 -3.50 -17.18 -2.58
C ALA A 247 -3.95 -16.74 -3.99
N ASP A 248 -3.01 -16.32 -4.84
CA ASP A 248 -3.33 -15.86 -6.18
C ASP A 248 -3.71 -17.06 -7.06
N ASP A 249 -2.93 -18.14 -6.98
CA ASP A 249 -3.24 -19.41 -7.65
C ASP A 249 -4.58 -19.99 -7.17
N PHE A 250 -4.92 -19.78 -5.88
CA PHE A 250 -6.20 -20.22 -5.32
C PHE A 250 -7.41 -19.50 -5.94
N TYR A 251 -7.31 -18.18 -6.15
CA TYR A 251 -8.40 -17.44 -6.78
C TYR A 251 -8.60 -17.83 -8.23
N ASP A 252 -7.51 -18.06 -8.97
CA ASP A 252 -7.58 -18.53 -10.36
C ASP A 252 -8.21 -19.92 -10.44
N MET A 253 -7.86 -20.82 -9.53
CA MET A 253 -8.45 -22.14 -9.45
C MET A 253 -9.98 -22.10 -9.16
N ILE A 254 -10.43 -21.25 -8.23
CA ILE A 254 -11.87 -21.07 -7.95
C ILE A 254 -12.59 -20.54 -9.19
N TYR A 255 -11.99 -19.63 -9.94
CA TYR A 255 -12.58 -19.08 -11.14
C TYR A 255 -12.86 -20.16 -12.18
N TYR A 256 -11.88 -20.99 -12.52
CA TYR A 256 -12.03 -22.06 -13.50
C TYR A 256 -13.06 -23.11 -13.07
N GLU A 257 -13.05 -23.52 -11.80
CA GLU A 257 -14.03 -24.49 -11.29
C GLU A 257 -15.47 -23.96 -11.35
N HIS A 258 -15.64 -22.65 -11.13
CA HIS A 258 -16.96 -22.02 -11.23
C HIS A 258 -17.50 -22.04 -12.67
N GLU A 259 -16.66 -21.72 -13.66
CA GLU A 259 -17.05 -21.71 -15.07
C GLU A 259 -17.52 -23.11 -15.53
N GLU A 260 -16.78 -24.19 -15.20
CA GLU A 260 -17.21 -25.54 -15.52
C GLU A 260 -18.50 -25.95 -14.79
N TYR A 261 -18.66 -25.54 -13.53
CA TYR A 261 -19.89 -25.79 -12.80
C TYR A 261 -21.09 -25.17 -13.52
N LEU A 262 -20.97 -23.95 -14.02
CA LEU A 262 -22.03 -23.27 -14.76
C LEU A 262 -22.33 -23.96 -16.10
N ILE A 263 -21.30 -24.38 -16.82
CA ILE A 263 -21.43 -25.16 -18.07
C ILE A 263 -22.10 -26.49 -17.81
N SER A 264 -21.64 -27.27 -16.81
CA SER A 264 -22.16 -28.59 -16.49
C SER A 264 -23.61 -28.56 -16.00
N ASN A 265 -24.06 -27.43 -15.44
CA ASN A 265 -25.45 -27.27 -14.99
C ASN A 265 -26.34 -26.52 -16.02
N GLY A 266 -25.84 -26.28 -17.25
CA GLY A 266 -26.59 -25.62 -18.32
C GLY A 266 -26.93 -24.14 -18.06
N LEU A 267 -26.19 -23.51 -17.17
CA LEU A 267 -26.33 -22.09 -16.82
C LEU A 267 -25.49 -21.18 -17.73
N LEU A 268 -24.50 -21.76 -18.42
CA LEU A 268 -23.69 -21.13 -19.49
C LEU A 268 -23.68 -22.05 -20.72
N ASN A 269 -23.78 -21.46 -21.91
CA ASN A 269 -23.68 -22.21 -23.18
C ASN A 269 -22.21 -22.29 -23.62
N GLU A 270 -21.71 -23.47 -23.94
CA GLU A 270 -20.33 -23.77 -24.38
C GLU A 270 -19.86 -22.94 -25.62
N LYS A 271 -20.70 -22.18 -26.28
CA LYS A 271 -20.41 -21.58 -27.59
C LYS A 271 -20.57 -20.06 -27.71
N GLU A 272 -21.11 -19.35 -26.76
CA GLU A 272 -21.39 -17.91 -26.95
C GLU A 272 -20.41 -16.96 -26.26
N ASP A 273 -19.61 -17.38 -25.27
CA ASP A 273 -18.81 -16.48 -24.45
C ASP A 273 -17.27 -16.57 -24.64
N ILE A 274 -16.79 -17.41 -25.56
CA ILE A 274 -15.33 -17.55 -25.81
C ILE A 274 -14.78 -16.50 -26.79
N THR A 275 -15.63 -15.77 -27.52
CA THR A 275 -15.18 -14.85 -28.57
C THR A 275 -15.06 -13.38 -28.15
N ASP A 276 -15.52 -12.99 -26.97
CA ASP A 276 -15.51 -11.60 -26.51
C ASP A 276 -14.55 -11.30 -25.32
N LEU A 277 -13.76 -12.26 -24.89
CA LEU A 277 -12.65 -12.01 -23.99
C LEU A 277 -11.40 -11.69 -24.81
N GLU A 278 -11.35 -10.48 -25.39
CA GLU A 278 -10.09 -9.87 -25.79
C GLU A 278 -9.17 -9.82 -24.57
N GLU A 279 -7.96 -10.35 -24.74
CA GLU A 279 -6.90 -10.35 -23.73
C GLU A 279 -6.76 -8.96 -23.08
N PRO A 280 -6.80 -8.84 -21.76
CA PRO A 280 -6.44 -7.58 -21.13
C PRO A 280 -4.94 -7.39 -21.23
N PHE A 281 -4.56 -6.26 -21.82
CA PHE A 281 -3.21 -5.73 -21.89
C PHE A 281 -2.57 -5.51 -20.50
#